data_500e80a5442654fa460af014c32b1ce8
#
_entry.id   500e80a5442654fa460af014c32b1ce8
#
_cell.length_a   1.000
_cell.length_b   1.000
_cell.length_c   1.000
_cell.angle_alpha   90.00
_cell.angle_beta   90.00
_cell.angle_gamma   90.00
#
_symmetry.space_group_name_H-M   'P 1'
#
loop_
_entity.id
_entity.type
_entity.pdbx_description
1 polymer ?
#
loop_
_entity_poly.entity_id
_entity_poly.type
_entity_poly.pdbx_seq_one_letter_code
_entity_poly.pdbx_strand_id
1 'polypeptide(L)'
;MVKNDINLPLAIFPAGTANDFAGYLNLPKNIRAQINIALGECYTYSDVGVCNEKCFINVAALGNLVDVSQNTNPALKNVLGIFAYYLKGATEVVRLKALPVKLTTQDKIYREDMFFMVVMNGESAGGFKKLSSCSEINDGKLNVVLFRKMPIREFVPLFFSVISGNHEDNKNVLTFETDRLTIESEVEISTDVDGEHGEKLPLEFSVLNRRIKIFT
;
A
#
# COMPACT_ATOMS: atom_id res chain seq x y z
N MET A 1 -15.67 6.24 11.56
CA MET A 1 -16.63 5.23 11.12
C MET A 1 -16.29 3.87 11.69
N VAL A 2 -15.19 3.27 11.31
CA VAL A 2 -14.82 1.90 11.71
C VAL A 2 -14.77 1.71 13.23
N LYS A 3 -14.06 2.58 13.94
CA LYS A 3 -13.93 2.53 15.42
C LYS A 3 -15.24 2.78 16.17
N ASN A 4 -16.19 3.52 15.59
CA ASN A 4 -17.45 3.90 16.22
C ASN A 4 -18.66 3.10 15.70
N ASP A 5 -18.41 2.04 14.96
CA ASP A 5 -19.43 1.14 14.40
C ASP A 5 -20.52 1.84 13.55
N ILE A 6 -20.14 2.91 12.88
CA ILE A 6 -21.05 3.67 12.00
C ILE A 6 -21.18 2.94 10.68
N ASN A 7 -22.35 2.40 10.39
CA ASN A 7 -22.67 1.63 9.18
C ASN A 7 -23.39 2.49 8.13
N LEU A 8 -22.78 3.61 7.74
CA LEU A 8 -23.27 4.44 6.63
C LEU A 8 -22.44 4.18 5.38
N PRO A 9 -23.05 4.15 4.19
CA PRO A 9 -22.29 4.04 2.95
C PRO A 9 -21.49 5.32 2.68
N LEU A 10 -20.30 5.16 2.07
CA LEU A 10 -19.39 6.23 1.69
C LEU A 10 -19.50 6.52 0.20
N ALA A 11 -19.55 7.80 -0.17
CA ALA A 11 -19.35 8.24 -1.54
C ALA A 11 -17.91 8.73 -1.71
N ILE A 12 -17.23 8.26 -2.76
CA ILE A 12 -15.85 8.62 -3.07
C ILE A 12 -15.82 9.54 -4.27
N PHE A 13 -15.21 10.71 -4.09
CA PHE A 13 -14.97 11.68 -5.15
C PHE A 13 -13.46 11.73 -5.44
N PRO A 14 -13.00 11.20 -6.61
CA PRO A 14 -11.58 11.17 -6.96
C PRO A 14 -11.05 12.57 -7.26
N ALA A 15 -10.50 13.23 -6.26
CA ALA A 15 -9.92 14.57 -6.35
C ALA A 15 -8.40 14.60 -6.11
N GLY A 16 -7.79 13.46 -5.89
CA GLY A 16 -6.35 13.31 -5.68
C GLY A 16 -5.58 13.10 -6.99
N THR A 17 -4.27 12.92 -6.89
CA THR A 17 -3.38 12.68 -8.04
C THR A 17 -3.43 11.22 -8.53
N ALA A 18 -3.36 10.26 -7.63
CA ALA A 18 -3.34 8.83 -7.96
C ALA A 18 -4.75 8.25 -8.09
N ASN A 19 -5.61 8.49 -7.11
CA ASN A 19 -6.99 7.99 -7.05
C ASN A 19 -7.12 6.47 -7.23
N ASP A 20 -6.15 5.71 -6.69
CA ASP A 20 -6.03 4.27 -6.91
C ASP A 20 -7.31 3.51 -6.52
N PHE A 21 -7.85 3.81 -5.35
CA PHE A 21 -9.06 3.16 -4.84
C PHE A 21 -10.30 3.48 -5.70
N ALA A 22 -10.46 4.73 -6.16
CA ALA A 22 -11.52 5.09 -7.09
C ALA A 22 -11.33 4.46 -8.47
N GLY A 23 -10.07 4.32 -8.91
CA GLY A 23 -9.69 3.60 -10.13
C GLY A 23 -10.04 2.12 -10.07
N TYR A 24 -9.77 1.46 -8.93
CA TYR A 24 -10.16 0.08 -8.70
C TYR A 24 -11.68 -0.12 -8.81
N LEU A 25 -12.46 0.77 -8.20
CA LEU A 25 -13.94 0.75 -8.28
C LEU A 25 -14.48 1.22 -9.62
N ASN A 26 -13.63 1.56 -10.59
CA ASN A 26 -14.01 2.10 -11.90
C ASN A 26 -14.96 3.33 -11.80
N LEU A 27 -14.78 4.16 -10.77
CA LEU A 27 -15.60 5.35 -10.59
C LEU A 27 -15.40 6.35 -11.74
N PRO A 28 -16.48 6.95 -12.24
CA PRO A 28 -16.39 7.90 -13.36
C PRO A 28 -15.64 9.18 -12.95
N LYS A 29 -14.91 9.78 -13.91
CA LYS A 29 -14.24 11.08 -13.68
C LYS A 29 -15.19 12.27 -13.71
N ASN A 30 -16.37 12.10 -14.32
CA ASN A 30 -17.38 13.17 -14.44
C ASN A 30 -18.11 13.38 -13.12
N ILE A 31 -18.10 14.59 -12.59
CA ILE A 31 -18.70 14.93 -11.30
C ILE A 31 -20.20 14.65 -11.23
N ARG A 32 -20.96 14.87 -12.31
CA ARG A 32 -22.40 14.60 -12.35
C ARG A 32 -22.67 13.11 -12.20
N ALA A 33 -21.89 12.28 -12.87
CA ALA A 33 -21.98 10.82 -12.73
C ALA A 33 -21.62 10.37 -11.30
N GLN A 34 -20.59 10.96 -10.69
CA GLN A 34 -20.24 10.70 -9.28
C GLN A 34 -21.37 11.07 -8.31
N ILE A 35 -22.02 12.22 -8.53
CA ILE A 35 -23.17 12.64 -7.73
C ILE A 35 -24.33 11.64 -7.89
N ASN A 36 -24.62 11.18 -9.10
CA ASN A 36 -25.65 10.20 -9.36
C ASN A 36 -25.37 8.87 -8.64
N ILE A 37 -24.12 8.42 -8.61
CA ILE A 37 -23.68 7.25 -7.83
C ILE A 37 -23.94 7.49 -6.34
N ALA A 38 -23.51 8.63 -5.81
CA ALA A 38 -23.67 8.97 -4.39
C ALA A 38 -25.14 9.10 -3.94
N LEU A 39 -26.05 9.41 -4.86
CA LEU A 39 -27.50 9.49 -4.63
C LEU A 39 -28.22 8.19 -4.99
N GLY A 40 -27.49 7.18 -5.48
CA GLY A 40 -28.03 5.88 -5.85
C GLY A 40 -28.22 4.96 -4.65
N GLU A 41 -28.68 3.75 -4.94
CA GLU A 41 -28.90 2.70 -3.93
C GLU A 41 -27.89 1.54 -4.05
N CYS A 42 -27.05 1.57 -5.10
CA CYS A 42 -26.05 0.53 -5.33
C CYS A 42 -24.78 0.80 -4.49
N TYR A 43 -24.29 -0.24 -3.85
CA TYR A 43 -23.03 -0.18 -3.11
C TYR A 43 -22.30 -1.52 -3.12
N THR A 44 -21.00 -1.47 -3.02
CA THR A 44 -20.14 -2.63 -2.75
C THR A 44 -19.61 -2.59 -1.34
N TYR A 45 -19.17 -3.74 -0.83
CA TYR A 45 -18.45 -3.81 0.44
C TYR A 45 -16.94 -3.77 0.19
N SER A 46 -16.22 -3.12 1.09
CA SER A 46 -14.78 -3.17 1.15
C SER A 46 -14.31 -3.59 2.54
N ASP A 47 -13.24 -4.33 2.55
CA ASP A 47 -12.46 -4.59 3.73
C ASP A 47 -11.77 -3.32 4.21
N VAL A 48 -11.31 -3.34 5.45
CA VAL A 48 -10.49 -2.29 6.04
C VAL A 48 -9.28 -2.96 6.67
N GLY A 49 -8.10 -2.56 6.25
CA GLY A 49 -6.88 -2.94 6.91
C GLY A 49 -6.76 -2.21 8.26
N VAL A 50 -6.18 -2.88 9.22
CA VAL A 50 -5.84 -2.33 10.54
C VAL A 50 -4.35 -2.53 10.76
N CYS A 51 -3.66 -1.46 11.13
CA CYS A 51 -2.26 -1.48 11.53
C CYS A 51 -2.19 -0.93 12.96
N ASN A 52 -1.98 -1.77 13.96
CA ASN A 52 -2.14 -1.47 15.39
C ASN A 52 -3.51 -0.81 15.65
N GLU A 53 -3.52 0.50 15.97
CA GLU A 53 -4.77 1.24 16.20
C GLU A 53 -5.29 2.01 14.99
N LYS A 54 -4.51 2.08 13.89
CA LYS A 54 -4.87 2.82 12.68
C LYS A 54 -5.59 1.94 11.66
N CYS A 55 -6.65 2.46 11.09
CA CYS A 55 -7.33 1.83 9.96
C CYS A 55 -6.83 2.42 8.65
N PHE A 56 -6.74 1.59 7.61
CA PHE A 56 -6.43 2.01 6.25
C PHE A 56 -7.34 1.31 5.24
N ILE A 57 -7.64 1.97 4.16
CA ILE A 57 -8.46 1.42 3.07
C ILE A 57 -7.62 1.09 1.84
N ASN A 58 -6.42 1.63 1.77
CA ASN A 58 -5.56 1.51 0.59
C ASN A 58 -4.25 0.80 0.93
N VAL A 59 -3.33 1.42 1.67
CA VAL A 59 -1.97 0.91 1.82
C VAL A 59 -1.28 1.35 3.12
N ALA A 60 -0.51 0.43 3.68
CA ALA A 60 0.55 0.77 4.62
C ALA A 60 1.91 0.47 3.99
N ALA A 61 2.88 1.37 4.13
CA ALA A 61 4.21 1.28 3.56
C ALA A 61 5.29 1.37 4.63
N LEU A 62 6.38 0.64 4.45
CA LEU A 62 7.50 0.58 5.37
C LEU A 62 8.84 0.64 4.65
N GLY A 63 9.81 1.34 5.24
CA GLY A 63 11.19 1.28 4.81
C GLY A 63 11.73 2.56 4.19
N ASN A 64 12.87 2.45 3.50
CA ASN A 64 13.67 3.58 3.05
C ASN A 64 12.91 4.62 2.19
N LEU A 65 11.94 4.17 1.40
CA LEU A 65 11.19 5.09 0.53
C LEU A 65 10.20 5.97 1.30
N VAL A 66 9.75 5.50 2.46
CA VAL A 66 8.90 6.27 3.36
C VAL A 66 9.68 7.46 3.93
N ASP A 67 10.92 7.23 4.39
CA ASP A 67 11.82 8.29 4.88
C ASP A 67 11.99 9.41 3.86
N VAL A 68 12.24 9.03 2.60
CA VAL A 68 12.43 9.99 1.52
C VAL A 68 11.16 10.77 1.25
N SER A 69 9.98 10.12 1.25
CA SER A 69 8.70 10.79 0.99
C SER A 69 8.34 11.81 2.07
N GLN A 70 8.65 11.50 3.33
CA GLN A 70 8.32 12.34 4.47
C GLN A 70 9.25 13.55 4.63
N ASN A 71 10.51 13.42 4.22
CA ASN A 71 11.55 14.44 4.38
C ASN A 71 11.77 15.32 3.14
N THR A 72 11.03 15.14 2.06
CA THR A 72 11.24 15.84 0.79
C THR A 72 10.07 16.76 0.41
N ASN A 73 10.32 17.63 -0.59
CA ASN A 73 9.40 18.60 -1.15
C ASN A 73 8.02 17.98 -1.47
N PRO A 74 6.89 18.69 -1.22
CA PRO A 74 5.53 18.24 -1.53
C PRO A 74 5.29 17.68 -2.94
N ALA A 75 6.09 18.11 -3.93
CA ALA A 75 6.03 17.56 -5.30
C ALA A 75 6.53 16.11 -5.43
N LEU A 76 7.26 15.59 -4.42
CA LEU A 76 7.84 14.26 -4.39
C LEU A 76 7.14 13.33 -3.38
N LYS A 77 6.00 13.76 -2.84
CA LYS A 77 5.27 13.03 -1.80
C LYS A 77 4.71 11.68 -2.21
N ASN A 78 4.75 11.30 -3.47
CA ASN A 78 4.39 9.96 -3.89
C ASN A 78 5.64 9.16 -4.27
N VAL A 79 5.60 7.87 -4.01
CA VAL A 79 6.70 6.93 -4.30
C VAL A 79 7.17 7.05 -5.75
N LEU A 80 6.26 7.25 -6.71
CA LEU A 80 6.58 7.50 -8.12
C LEU A 80 7.38 8.78 -8.35
N GLY A 81 7.08 9.86 -7.62
CA GLY A 81 7.82 11.13 -7.70
C GLY A 81 9.28 10.99 -7.24
N ILE A 82 9.50 10.19 -6.19
CA ILE A 82 10.84 9.87 -5.69
C ILE A 82 11.64 9.14 -6.76
N PHE A 83 11.05 8.14 -7.40
CA PHE A 83 11.74 7.38 -8.46
C PHE A 83 11.94 8.20 -9.74
N ALA A 84 11.02 9.07 -10.12
CA ALA A 84 11.21 10.00 -11.23
C ALA A 84 12.40 10.95 -10.98
N TYR A 85 12.63 11.34 -9.73
CA TYR A 85 13.79 12.14 -9.33
C TYR A 85 15.09 11.35 -9.49
N TYR A 86 15.12 10.07 -9.12
CA TYR A 86 16.28 9.19 -9.35
C TYR A 86 16.59 8.99 -10.83
N LEU A 87 15.57 8.80 -11.67
CA LEU A 87 15.75 8.64 -13.11
C LEU A 87 16.30 9.91 -13.78
N LYS A 88 16.05 11.10 -13.21
CA LYS A 88 16.60 12.36 -13.72
C LYS A 88 18.08 12.63 -13.36
N GLY A 89 18.72 11.64 -12.76
CA GLY A 89 20.17 11.73 -12.51
C GLY A 89 20.56 12.61 -11.33
N ALA A 90 19.70 12.73 -10.33
CA ALA A 90 20.09 13.35 -9.07
C ALA A 90 21.28 12.58 -8.47
N THR A 91 22.42 13.23 -8.41
CA THR A 91 23.72 12.64 -8.05
C THR A 91 23.87 12.30 -6.56
N GLU A 92 22.89 12.65 -5.74
CA GLU A 92 22.84 12.17 -4.36
C GLU A 92 22.23 10.76 -4.32
N VAL A 93 23.12 9.79 -4.34
CA VAL A 93 22.79 8.38 -4.15
C VAL A 93 22.15 8.25 -2.78
N VAL A 94 20.81 8.15 -2.73
CA VAL A 94 20.13 7.68 -1.52
C VAL A 94 20.68 6.29 -1.23
N ARG A 95 21.44 6.19 -0.16
CA ARG A 95 21.99 4.92 0.31
C ARG A 95 20.86 4.15 0.95
N LEU A 96 20.17 3.30 0.17
CA LEU A 96 19.20 2.38 0.73
C LEU A 96 19.93 1.46 1.71
N LYS A 97 19.46 1.46 2.95
CA LYS A 97 19.98 0.59 4.00
C LYS A 97 19.20 -0.73 3.97
N ALA A 98 19.88 -1.83 4.13
CA ALA A 98 19.23 -3.09 4.40
C ALA A 98 18.55 -3.01 5.78
N LEU A 99 17.26 -3.29 5.81
CA LEU A 99 16.43 -3.26 7.01
C LEU A 99 16.04 -4.70 7.35
N PRO A 100 16.64 -5.29 8.40
CA PRO A 100 16.28 -6.64 8.82
C PRO A 100 14.87 -6.64 9.40
N VAL A 101 14.01 -7.55 8.91
CA VAL A 101 12.64 -7.70 9.39
C VAL A 101 12.30 -9.15 9.63
N LYS A 102 11.47 -9.38 10.64
CA LYS A 102 10.79 -10.63 10.88
C LYS A 102 9.31 -10.44 10.64
N LEU A 103 8.76 -11.21 9.70
CA LEU A 103 7.36 -11.23 9.35
C LEU A 103 6.76 -12.52 9.88
N THR A 104 5.72 -12.42 10.68
CA THR A 104 5.00 -13.58 11.23
C THR A 104 3.56 -13.54 10.75
N THR A 105 3.17 -14.55 9.99
CA THR A 105 1.77 -14.84 9.61
C THR A 105 1.24 -16.00 10.45
N GLN A 106 0.01 -16.42 10.24
CA GLN A 106 -0.55 -17.61 10.90
C GLN A 106 0.23 -18.88 10.58
N ASP A 107 0.74 -19.00 9.33
CA ASP A 107 1.31 -20.25 8.81
C ASP A 107 2.85 -20.21 8.72
N LYS A 108 3.45 -19.04 8.58
CA LYS A 108 4.86 -18.90 8.24
C LYS A 108 5.55 -17.75 8.95
N ILE A 109 6.85 -17.92 9.12
CA ILE A 109 7.75 -16.86 9.60
C ILE A 109 8.79 -16.62 8.51
N TYR A 110 8.91 -15.38 8.08
CA TYR A 110 9.94 -14.92 7.15
C TYR A 110 10.95 -14.06 7.91
N ARG A 111 12.23 -14.20 7.58
CA ARG A 111 13.32 -13.34 8.05
C ARG A 111 14.04 -12.82 6.83
N GLU A 112 13.93 -11.53 6.58
CA GLU A 112 14.37 -10.90 5.33
C GLU A 112 15.14 -9.61 5.61
N ASP A 113 16.12 -9.34 4.75
CA ASP A 113 16.70 -8.00 4.62
C ASP A 113 15.96 -7.26 3.51
N MET A 114 15.23 -6.21 3.84
CA MET A 114 14.42 -5.47 2.86
C MET A 114 14.91 -4.05 2.62
N PHE A 115 14.50 -3.46 1.51
CA PHE A 115 14.57 -2.03 1.25
C PHE A 115 13.24 -1.34 1.49
N PHE A 116 12.16 -2.00 1.09
CA PHE A 116 10.82 -1.44 1.10
C PHE A 116 9.77 -2.55 1.14
N MET A 117 8.66 -2.27 1.78
CA MET A 117 7.51 -3.17 1.82
C MET A 117 6.22 -2.37 1.78
N VAL A 118 5.19 -2.95 1.18
CA VAL A 118 3.82 -2.47 1.23
C VAL A 118 2.87 -3.59 1.68
N VAL A 119 1.88 -3.20 2.45
CA VAL A 119 0.74 -4.02 2.87
C VAL A 119 -0.52 -3.33 2.35
N MET A 120 -1.27 -3.97 1.49
CA MET A 120 -2.37 -3.35 0.75
C MET A 120 -3.69 -4.07 0.98
N ASN A 121 -4.77 -3.32 0.87
CA ASN A 121 -6.12 -3.84 0.75
C ASN A 121 -6.52 -3.84 -0.73
N GLY A 122 -6.62 -5.03 -1.37
CA GLY A 122 -6.92 -5.17 -2.79
C GLY A 122 -5.69 -5.18 -3.71
N GLU A 123 -5.95 -5.15 -5.02
CA GLU A 123 -4.93 -5.36 -6.08
C GLU A 123 -4.00 -4.18 -6.31
N SER A 124 -4.42 -2.98 -5.99
CA SER A 124 -3.74 -1.75 -6.40
C SER A 124 -3.70 -0.74 -5.29
N ALA A 125 -2.53 -0.24 -4.96
CA ALA A 125 -2.38 0.86 -4.02
C ALA A 125 -1.05 1.60 -4.23
N GLY A 126 -1.01 2.91 -3.92
CA GLY A 126 0.19 3.73 -3.98
C GLY A 126 0.82 3.85 -5.38
N GLY A 127 0.01 3.69 -6.45
CA GLY A 127 0.46 3.66 -7.84
C GLY A 127 0.86 2.27 -8.34
N PHE A 128 0.85 1.26 -7.49
CA PHE A 128 1.07 -0.13 -7.88
C PHE A 128 -0.19 -0.69 -8.52
N LYS A 129 -0.08 -1.20 -9.74
CA LYS A 129 -1.18 -1.83 -10.46
C LYS A 129 -0.99 -3.35 -10.48
N LYS A 130 -2.06 -4.08 -10.17
CA LYS A 130 -2.11 -5.55 -10.28
C LYS A 130 -0.94 -6.26 -9.59
N LEU A 131 -0.66 -5.91 -8.34
CA LEU A 131 0.35 -6.62 -7.55
C LEU A 131 -0.08 -8.04 -7.16
N SER A 132 -1.38 -8.30 -7.22
CA SER A 132 -1.96 -9.63 -7.13
C SER A 132 -3.01 -9.77 -8.23
N SER A 133 -2.96 -10.82 -9.00
CA SER A 133 -3.88 -11.06 -10.12
C SER A 133 -5.29 -11.53 -9.69
N CYS A 134 -5.50 -11.76 -8.40
CA CYS A 134 -6.72 -12.37 -7.87
C CYS A 134 -7.29 -11.69 -6.61
N SER A 135 -6.73 -10.57 -6.15
CA SER A 135 -7.15 -9.94 -4.90
C SER A 135 -8.35 -9.04 -5.09
N GLU A 136 -9.37 -9.26 -4.32
CA GLU A 136 -10.55 -8.41 -4.24
C GLU A 136 -10.48 -7.55 -2.96
N ILE A 137 -11.12 -6.37 -2.99
CA ILE A 137 -11.17 -5.47 -1.81
C ILE A 137 -12.10 -6.00 -0.69
N ASN A 138 -12.66 -7.18 -0.83
CA ASN A 138 -13.64 -7.77 0.09
C ASN A 138 -13.42 -9.28 0.30
N ASP A 139 -12.20 -9.77 0.07
CA ASP A 139 -11.81 -11.18 0.21
C ASP A 139 -11.32 -11.56 1.62
N GLY A 140 -11.20 -10.58 2.52
CA GLY A 140 -10.71 -10.77 3.88
C GLY A 140 -9.20 -10.94 3.98
N LYS A 141 -8.45 -10.48 2.98
CA LYS A 141 -6.99 -10.60 2.95
C LYS A 141 -6.28 -9.28 2.70
N LEU A 142 -5.06 -9.21 3.16
CA LEU A 142 -4.10 -8.17 2.86
C LEU A 142 -3.04 -8.72 1.92
N ASN A 143 -2.63 -7.93 0.96
CA ASN A 143 -1.57 -8.24 0.02
C ASN A 143 -0.26 -7.63 0.48
N VAL A 144 0.75 -8.46 0.62
CA VAL A 144 2.08 -8.05 1.06
C VAL A 144 3.05 -8.15 -0.10
N VAL A 145 3.79 -7.07 -0.37
CA VAL A 145 4.86 -7.02 -1.34
C VAL A 145 6.11 -6.46 -0.67
N LEU A 146 7.15 -7.27 -0.60
CA LEU A 146 8.42 -6.92 0.01
C LEU A 146 9.52 -6.97 -1.04
N PHE A 147 10.27 -5.87 -1.15
CA PHE A 147 11.49 -5.79 -1.95
C PHE A 147 12.70 -6.11 -1.09
N ARG A 148 13.33 -7.24 -1.36
CA ARG A 148 14.55 -7.67 -0.69
C ARG A 148 15.71 -6.73 -0.98
N LYS A 149 16.71 -6.76 -0.12
CA LYS A 149 18.01 -6.12 -0.38
C LYS A 149 18.63 -6.66 -1.67
N MET A 150 19.03 -5.75 -2.54
CA MET A 150 19.69 -6.05 -3.82
C MET A 150 20.57 -4.86 -4.26
N PRO A 151 21.43 -5.00 -5.28
CA PRO A 151 22.10 -3.85 -5.86
C PRO A 151 21.10 -2.80 -6.36
N ILE A 152 21.38 -1.52 -6.09
CA ILE A 152 20.44 -0.41 -6.44
C ILE A 152 20.13 -0.38 -7.94
N ARG A 153 21.10 -0.74 -8.79
CA ARG A 153 20.92 -0.85 -10.24
C ARG A 153 19.87 -1.89 -10.66
N GLU A 154 19.61 -2.88 -9.81
CA GLU A 154 18.59 -3.91 -10.03
C GLU A 154 17.26 -3.50 -9.39
N PHE A 155 17.33 -2.81 -8.25
CA PHE A 155 16.14 -2.39 -7.52
C PHE A 155 15.26 -1.41 -8.33
N VAL A 156 15.86 -0.39 -8.94
CA VAL A 156 15.10 0.63 -9.68
C VAL A 156 14.31 0.04 -10.86
N PRO A 157 14.89 -0.72 -11.79
CA PRO A 157 14.14 -1.37 -12.86
C PRO A 157 13.07 -2.33 -12.35
N LEU A 158 13.40 -3.12 -11.34
CA LEU A 158 12.46 -4.06 -10.73
C LEU A 158 11.27 -3.35 -10.11
N PHE A 159 11.50 -2.27 -9.39
CA PHE A 159 10.44 -1.48 -8.78
C PHE A 159 9.44 -0.96 -9.83
N PHE A 160 9.95 -0.43 -10.97
CA PHE A 160 9.08 -0.03 -12.08
C PHE A 160 8.35 -1.20 -12.73
N SER A 161 9.00 -2.35 -12.85
CA SER A 161 8.38 -3.57 -13.35
C SER A 161 7.21 -3.99 -12.47
N VAL A 162 7.42 -3.97 -11.14
CA VAL A 162 6.38 -4.29 -10.15
C VAL A 162 5.21 -3.31 -10.23
N ILE A 163 5.49 -1.99 -10.29
CA ILE A 163 4.44 -0.97 -10.45
C ILE A 163 3.61 -1.19 -11.72
N SER A 164 4.26 -1.65 -12.79
CA SER A 164 3.60 -1.91 -14.08
C SER A 164 2.85 -3.26 -14.13
N GLY A 165 2.89 -4.04 -13.04
CA GLY A 165 2.27 -5.37 -12.97
C GLY A 165 3.06 -6.48 -13.67
N ASN A 166 4.33 -6.25 -14.02
CA ASN A 166 5.21 -7.20 -14.73
C ASN A 166 6.29 -7.76 -13.80
N HIS A 167 5.92 -8.44 -12.72
CA HIS A 167 6.86 -8.86 -11.68
C HIS A 167 6.84 -10.35 -11.36
N GLU A 168 6.17 -11.14 -12.18
CA GLU A 168 6.02 -12.57 -11.96
C GLU A 168 7.38 -13.23 -11.73
N ASP A 169 7.49 -13.97 -10.61
CA ASP A 169 8.63 -14.83 -10.23
C ASP A 169 10.00 -14.17 -10.02
N ASN A 170 10.06 -12.88 -9.65
CA ASN A 170 11.36 -12.28 -9.31
C ASN A 170 11.79 -12.66 -7.89
N LYS A 171 12.92 -13.36 -7.75
CA LYS A 171 13.48 -13.79 -6.46
C LYS A 171 13.73 -12.67 -5.44
N ASN A 172 13.84 -11.43 -5.90
CA ASN A 172 14.06 -10.26 -5.06
C ASN A 172 12.75 -9.60 -4.59
N VAL A 173 11.61 -10.12 -5.01
CA VAL A 173 10.29 -9.70 -4.54
C VAL A 173 9.65 -10.88 -3.81
N LEU A 174 9.20 -10.65 -2.60
CA LEU A 174 8.38 -11.60 -1.85
C LEU A 174 6.95 -11.07 -1.86
N THR A 175 6.02 -11.88 -2.40
CA THR A 175 4.60 -11.57 -2.42
C THR A 175 3.83 -12.68 -1.72
N PHE A 176 2.86 -12.32 -0.90
CA PHE A 176 1.91 -13.26 -0.29
C PHE A 176 0.66 -12.53 0.19
N GLU A 177 -0.39 -13.31 0.42
CA GLU A 177 -1.63 -12.85 1.02
C GLU A 177 -1.76 -13.36 2.44
N THR A 178 -2.38 -12.57 3.32
CA THR A 178 -2.62 -12.96 4.70
C THR A 178 -3.75 -12.13 5.31
N ASP A 179 -4.47 -12.68 6.28
CA ASP A 179 -5.45 -11.95 7.09
C ASP A 179 -4.82 -11.32 8.35
N ARG A 180 -3.63 -11.81 8.75
CA ARG A 180 -2.86 -11.32 9.90
C ARG A 180 -1.37 -11.34 9.62
N LEU A 181 -0.69 -10.26 10.04
CA LEU A 181 0.75 -10.12 9.89
C LEU A 181 1.31 -9.34 11.08
N THR A 182 2.35 -9.88 11.71
CA THR A 182 3.16 -9.12 12.67
C THR A 182 4.52 -8.84 12.04
N ILE A 183 4.97 -7.58 12.17
CA ILE A 183 6.26 -7.11 11.66
C ILE A 183 7.09 -6.63 12.83
N GLU A 184 8.27 -7.22 12.98
CA GLU A 184 9.25 -6.91 14.00
C GLU A 184 10.60 -6.56 13.36
N SER A 185 11.33 -5.64 13.98
CA SER A 185 12.72 -5.32 13.59
C SER A 185 13.50 -4.80 14.80
N GLU A 186 14.80 -5.02 14.80
CA GLU A 186 15.71 -4.47 15.80
C GLU A 186 16.16 -3.04 15.47
N VAL A 187 15.87 -2.57 14.24
CA VAL A 187 16.18 -1.22 13.80
C VAL A 187 14.92 -0.39 13.64
N GLU A 188 15.03 0.91 13.80
CA GLU A 188 13.91 1.83 13.56
C GLU A 188 13.62 1.88 12.04
N ILE A 189 12.36 1.71 11.68
CA ILE A 189 11.88 1.73 10.29
C ILE A 189 10.73 2.72 10.20
N SER A 190 10.81 3.63 9.24
CA SER A 190 9.74 4.58 8.98
C SER A 190 8.56 3.89 8.33
N THR A 191 7.38 4.30 8.78
CA THR A 191 6.10 3.73 8.39
C THR A 191 5.13 4.82 7.94
N ASP A 192 4.28 4.47 7.01
CA ASP A 192 3.21 5.31 6.46
C ASP A 192 1.93 4.50 6.37
N VAL A 193 0.81 5.10 6.69
CA VAL A 193 -0.51 4.47 6.61
C VAL A 193 -1.46 5.43 5.89
N ASP A 194 -1.87 5.09 4.68
CA ASP A 194 -2.71 5.91 3.78
C ASP A 194 -2.19 7.35 3.60
N GLY A 195 -0.85 7.55 3.56
CA GLY A 195 -0.20 8.85 3.39
C GLY A 195 0.04 9.63 4.69
N GLU A 196 -0.27 9.07 5.84
CA GLU A 196 0.01 9.61 7.15
C GLU A 196 1.15 8.86 7.84
N HIS A 197 1.85 9.53 8.76
CA HIS A 197 2.88 8.87 9.58
C HIS A 197 2.29 7.65 10.30
N GLY A 198 2.91 6.49 10.09
CA GLY A 198 2.56 5.25 10.78
C GLY A 198 3.11 5.20 12.20
N GLU A 199 2.84 4.09 12.87
CA GLU A 199 3.35 3.81 14.22
C GLU A 199 4.71 3.13 14.15
N LYS A 200 5.40 3.07 15.29
CA LYS A 200 6.68 2.35 15.41
C LYS A 200 6.46 0.84 15.50
N LEU A 201 7.45 0.08 15.09
CA LEU A 201 7.49 -1.36 15.27
C LEU A 201 7.48 -1.74 16.78
N PRO A 202 6.88 -2.88 17.14
CA PRO A 202 6.26 -3.86 16.25
C PRO A 202 4.93 -3.38 15.68
N LEU A 203 4.61 -3.82 14.46
CA LEU A 203 3.33 -3.55 13.82
C LEU A 203 2.51 -4.83 13.70
N GLU A 204 1.26 -4.76 14.11
CA GLU A 204 0.29 -5.83 13.98
C GLU A 204 -0.76 -5.45 12.93
N PHE A 205 -0.83 -6.22 11.87
CA PHE A 205 -1.79 -6.06 10.81
C PHE A 205 -2.90 -7.08 10.90
N SER A 206 -4.12 -6.63 10.65
CA SER A 206 -5.29 -7.48 10.49
C SER A 206 -6.26 -6.87 9.48
N VAL A 207 -7.24 -7.64 9.05
CA VAL A 207 -8.27 -7.17 8.14
C VAL A 207 -9.66 -7.28 8.81
N LEU A 208 -10.45 -6.24 8.66
CA LEU A 208 -11.87 -6.22 9.00
C LEU A 208 -12.66 -6.45 7.72
N ASN A 209 -13.10 -7.70 7.53
CA ASN A 209 -13.77 -8.12 6.31
C ASN A 209 -15.10 -7.39 6.12
N ARG A 210 -15.33 -6.88 4.88
CA ARG A 210 -16.57 -6.19 4.45
C ARG A 210 -17.06 -5.11 5.41
N ARG A 211 -16.11 -4.33 5.94
CA ARG A 211 -16.37 -3.41 7.04
C ARG A 211 -17.01 -2.11 6.62
N ILE A 212 -16.81 -1.66 5.41
CA ILE A 212 -17.40 -0.42 4.89
C ILE A 212 -18.22 -0.68 3.63
N LYS A 213 -19.26 0.13 3.46
CA LYS A 213 -20.07 0.20 2.25
C LYS A 213 -19.63 1.39 1.42
N ILE A 214 -19.53 1.22 0.11
CA ILE A 214 -19.10 2.27 -0.81
C ILE A 214 -20.06 2.30 -1.98
N PHE A 215 -20.60 3.46 -2.28
CA PHE A 215 -21.45 3.64 -3.44
C PHE A 215 -20.68 3.40 -4.74
N THR A 216 -21.25 2.62 -5.66
CA THR A 216 -20.67 2.23 -6.94
C THR A 216 -21.70 2.26 -8.06
#